data_da3f036bdab5002a958a841a0fdcc5cc
#
_entry.id   da3f036bdab5002a958a841a0fdcc5cc
#
_cell.length_a   1.000
_cell.length_b   1.000
_cell.length_c   1.000
_cell.angle_alpha   90.00
_cell.angle_beta   90.00
_cell.angle_gamma   90.00
#
_symmetry.space_group_name_H-M   'P 1'
#
loop_
_entity.id
_entity.type
_entity.pdbx_description
1 polymer ?
#
loop_
_entity_poly.entity_id
_entity_poly.type
_entity_poly.pdbx_seq_one_letter_code
_entity_poly.pdbx_strand_id
1 'polypeptide(L)'
;MRLQDQNNTVNIAVAMDEAFCFYYEDNLRLLEKCGAQLLYFSPLHDTGLPEDCDAMLLGGGYPELYAKELSENVSMLSAIKKAFIAGMPTVAECGGFMYLHTYIRNICDDNDEKNNADTRNNTDKQNDVNKSQLVGGTGWW
;
A
#
# COMPACT_ATOMS: atom_id res chain seq x y z
N MET A 1 -31.26 18.22 25.47
CA MET A 1 -30.18 17.22 25.39
C MET A 1 -28.96 17.94 24.82
N ARG A 2 -28.00 18.28 25.68
CA ARG A 2 -26.77 18.96 25.24
C ARG A 2 -25.88 17.93 24.61
N LEU A 3 -25.66 18.06 23.30
CA LEU A 3 -24.54 17.43 22.62
C LEU A 3 -23.28 18.10 23.17
N GLN A 4 -22.55 17.38 23.99
CA GLN A 4 -21.20 17.80 24.37
C GLN A 4 -20.36 17.63 23.11
N ASP A 5 -20.00 18.76 22.51
CA ASP A 5 -18.89 18.85 21.57
C ASP A 5 -17.60 18.43 22.30
N GLN A 6 -17.35 17.13 22.30
CA GLN A 6 -15.97 16.69 22.44
C GLN A 6 -15.36 16.95 21.08
N ASN A 7 -14.43 17.90 21.02
CA ASN A 7 -13.50 18.07 19.89
C ASN A 7 -12.70 16.77 19.72
N ASN A 8 -13.34 15.74 19.21
CA ASN A 8 -12.67 14.51 18.83
C ASN A 8 -12.26 14.68 17.37
N THR A 9 -11.13 15.33 17.16
CA THR A 9 -10.51 15.41 15.85
C THR A 9 -10.13 13.99 15.45
N VAL A 10 -10.62 13.53 14.29
CA VAL A 10 -10.26 12.22 13.73
C VAL A 10 -8.97 12.36 12.94
N ASN A 11 -7.95 11.61 13.33
CA ASN A 11 -6.66 11.59 12.64
C ASN A 11 -6.67 10.53 11.55
N ILE A 12 -6.53 10.93 10.29
CA ILE A 12 -6.49 10.03 9.14
C ILE A 12 -5.07 9.93 8.62
N ALA A 13 -4.47 8.74 8.70
CA ALA A 13 -3.19 8.46 8.08
C ALA A 13 -3.37 8.33 6.56
N VAL A 14 -2.71 9.18 5.78
CA VAL A 14 -2.81 9.23 4.32
C VAL A 14 -1.48 8.80 3.71
N ALA A 15 -1.49 7.69 2.98
CA ALA A 15 -0.30 7.25 2.25
C ALA A 15 0.01 8.23 1.12
N MET A 16 1.17 8.85 1.13
CA MET A 16 1.57 9.81 0.11
C MET A 16 3.08 9.78 -0.14
N ASP A 17 3.45 9.24 -1.28
CA ASP A 17 4.82 9.20 -1.80
C ASP A 17 4.79 8.94 -3.32
N GLU A 18 5.90 8.53 -3.90
CA GLU A 18 6.03 8.28 -5.33
C GLU A 18 5.17 7.09 -5.80
N ALA A 19 4.89 6.13 -4.92
CA ALA A 19 4.04 4.98 -5.21
C ALA A 19 2.54 5.30 -5.03
N PHE A 20 2.20 6.28 -4.19
CA PHE A 20 0.84 6.66 -3.82
C PHE A 20 0.65 8.18 -3.97
N CYS A 21 0.41 8.66 -5.18
CA CYS A 21 0.38 10.09 -5.50
C CYS A 21 -0.94 10.57 -6.13
N PHE A 22 -1.91 9.69 -6.35
CA PHE A 22 -3.17 10.05 -6.99
C PHE A 22 -4.24 10.37 -5.96
N TYR A 23 -4.33 11.66 -5.63
CA TYR A 23 -5.36 12.21 -4.78
C TYR A 23 -5.99 13.44 -5.42
N TYR A 24 -7.30 13.56 -5.28
CA TYR A 24 -7.98 14.80 -5.57
C TYR A 24 -7.86 15.72 -4.36
N GLU A 25 -7.18 16.85 -4.54
CA GLU A 25 -6.96 17.80 -3.45
C GLU A 25 -8.26 18.28 -2.80
N ASP A 26 -9.31 18.44 -3.62
CA ASP A 26 -10.64 18.82 -3.11
C ASP A 26 -11.23 17.77 -2.15
N ASN A 27 -10.94 16.48 -2.36
CA ASN A 27 -11.38 15.42 -1.45
C ASN A 27 -10.62 15.48 -0.12
N LEU A 28 -9.31 15.71 -0.16
CA LEU A 28 -8.50 15.89 1.05
C LEU A 28 -8.96 17.11 1.84
N ARG A 29 -9.16 18.24 1.17
CA ARG A 29 -9.71 19.46 1.78
C ARG A 29 -11.12 19.26 2.35
N LEU A 30 -11.93 18.41 1.73
CA LEU A 30 -13.27 18.11 2.25
C LEU A 30 -13.18 17.34 3.56
N LEU A 31 -12.29 16.37 3.68
CA LEU A 31 -12.04 15.64 4.92
C LEU A 31 -11.64 16.62 6.06
N GLU A 32 -10.71 17.53 5.77
CA GLU A 32 -10.30 18.56 6.73
C GLU A 32 -11.47 19.49 7.14
N LYS A 33 -12.30 19.91 6.17
CA LYS A 33 -13.51 20.70 6.46
C LYS A 33 -14.52 19.94 7.29
N CYS A 34 -14.55 18.62 7.21
CA CYS A 34 -15.37 17.75 8.05
C CYS A 34 -14.77 17.51 9.45
N GLY A 35 -13.62 18.11 9.76
CA GLY A 35 -12.98 18.04 11.07
C GLY A 35 -11.91 16.96 11.20
N ALA A 36 -11.48 16.32 10.08
CA ALA A 36 -10.36 15.41 10.12
C ALA A 36 -9.02 16.15 10.13
N GLN A 37 -8.03 15.56 10.77
CA GLN A 37 -6.63 15.91 10.63
C GLN A 37 -5.96 14.88 9.75
N LEU A 38 -5.28 15.31 8.68
CA LEU A 38 -4.56 14.42 7.78
C LEU A 38 -3.11 14.30 8.21
N LEU A 39 -2.69 13.05 8.48
CA LEU A 39 -1.33 12.69 8.86
C LEU A 39 -0.70 11.92 7.69
N TYR A 40 0.17 12.57 6.94
CA TYR A 40 0.80 11.95 5.78
C TYR A 40 1.92 11.00 6.19
N PHE A 41 2.02 9.86 5.50
CA PHE A 41 3.11 8.91 5.68
C PHE A 41 3.52 8.31 4.33
N SER A 42 4.75 7.82 4.27
CA SER A 42 5.31 7.19 3.08
C SER A 42 5.44 5.68 3.27
N PRO A 43 4.65 4.86 2.57
CA PRO A 43 4.87 3.42 2.54
C PRO A 43 6.27 3.01 2.06
N LEU A 44 6.93 3.83 1.24
CA LEU A 44 8.28 3.56 0.74
C LEU A 44 9.37 3.91 1.77
N HIS A 45 9.23 5.03 2.48
CA HIS A 45 10.34 5.64 3.21
C HIS A 45 10.19 5.61 4.72
N ASP A 46 8.95 5.52 5.24
CA ASP A 46 8.70 5.47 6.67
C ASP A 46 8.71 4.03 7.18
N THR A 47 8.96 3.85 8.47
CA THR A 47 9.03 2.53 9.11
C THR A 47 7.73 2.09 9.77
N GLY A 48 6.71 2.94 9.79
CA GLY A 48 5.41 2.67 10.40
C GLY A 48 4.40 3.77 10.15
N LEU A 49 3.19 3.55 10.66
CA LEU A 49 2.11 4.52 10.60
C LEU A 49 2.37 5.70 11.55
N PRO A 50 1.80 6.89 11.25
CA PRO A 50 1.78 8.00 12.19
C PRO A 50 1.19 7.58 13.54
N GLU A 51 1.74 8.17 14.62
CA GLU A 51 1.17 7.98 15.95
C GLU A 51 -0.25 8.58 16.02
N ASP A 52 -1.09 8.00 16.87
CA ASP A 52 -2.45 8.48 17.14
C ASP A 52 -3.36 8.58 15.90
N CYS A 53 -3.14 7.78 14.87
CA CYS A 53 -4.06 7.71 13.74
C CYS A 53 -5.27 6.81 14.05
N ASP A 54 -6.46 7.32 13.70
CA ASP A 54 -7.75 6.66 13.93
C ASP A 54 -8.25 5.89 12.69
N ALA A 55 -7.78 6.29 11.52
CA ALA A 55 -8.17 5.73 10.24
C ALA A 55 -7.01 5.78 9.23
N MET A 56 -7.13 5.04 8.14
CA MET A 56 -6.12 4.97 7.10
C MET A 56 -6.74 5.15 5.71
N LEU A 57 -6.10 5.98 4.89
CA LEU A 57 -6.43 6.21 3.48
C LEU A 57 -5.24 5.84 2.60
N LEU A 58 -5.42 4.80 1.79
CA LEU A 58 -4.47 4.34 0.80
C LEU A 58 -5.02 4.67 -0.59
N GLY A 59 -4.54 5.72 -1.20
CA GLY A 59 -5.03 6.20 -2.49
C GLY A 59 -4.41 5.51 -3.69
N GLY A 60 -4.65 6.10 -4.85
CA GLY A 60 -4.12 5.60 -6.11
C GLY A 60 -2.64 5.94 -6.31
N GLY A 61 -2.07 5.32 -7.32
CA GLY A 61 -0.68 5.49 -7.72
C GLY A 61 -0.20 4.31 -8.56
N TYR A 62 1.09 4.09 -8.53
CA TYR A 62 1.76 3.01 -9.28
C TYR A 62 2.61 2.13 -8.35
N PRO A 63 2.00 1.42 -7.38
CA PRO A 63 2.77 0.58 -6.45
C PRO A 63 3.51 -0.56 -7.15
N GLU A 64 3.05 -0.98 -8.34
CA GLU A 64 3.72 -2.00 -9.16
C GLU A 64 5.11 -1.57 -9.64
N LEU A 65 5.33 -0.26 -9.81
CA LEU A 65 6.66 0.26 -10.20
C LEU A 65 7.66 0.23 -9.02
N TYR A 66 7.16 0.19 -7.81
CA TYR A 66 7.92 0.20 -6.54
C TYR A 66 7.71 -1.09 -5.75
N ALA A 67 7.26 -2.16 -6.42
CA ALA A 67 6.85 -3.38 -5.73
C ALA A 67 7.97 -4.01 -4.90
N LYS A 68 9.22 -3.91 -5.38
CA LYS A 68 10.38 -4.41 -4.67
C LYS A 68 10.60 -3.63 -3.37
N GLU A 69 10.71 -2.33 -3.45
CA GLU A 69 10.95 -1.43 -2.32
C GLU A 69 9.82 -1.54 -1.29
N LEU A 70 8.58 -1.56 -1.74
CA LEU A 70 7.41 -1.75 -0.88
C LEU A 70 7.43 -3.12 -0.18
N SER A 71 7.86 -4.18 -0.86
CA SER A 71 7.95 -5.52 -0.28
C SER A 71 9.09 -5.65 0.73
N GLU A 72 10.17 -4.92 0.55
CA GLU A 72 11.33 -4.90 1.44
C GLU A 72 11.06 -4.09 2.73
N ASN A 73 10.07 -3.18 2.72
CA ASN A 73 9.68 -2.41 3.89
C ASN A 73 8.77 -3.23 4.84
N VAL A 74 9.32 -4.30 5.38
CA VAL A 74 8.61 -5.24 6.26
C VAL A 74 8.03 -4.56 7.50
N SER A 75 8.69 -3.54 8.01
CA SER A 75 8.23 -2.77 9.18
C SER A 75 6.91 -2.07 8.90
N MET A 76 6.82 -1.34 7.78
CA MET A 76 5.59 -0.66 7.36
C MET A 76 4.46 -1.67 7.07
N LEU A 77 4.75 -2.75 6.33
CA LEU A 77 3.77 -3.81 6.05
C LEU A 77 3.21 -4.42 7.33
N SER A 78 4.07 -4.66 8.32
CA SER A 78 3.67 -5.18 9.63
C SER A 78 2.79 -4.17 10.40
N ALA A 79 3.12 -2.88 10.34
CA ALA A 79 2.36 -1.82 11.00
C ALA A 79 0.95 -1.70 10.41
N ILE A 80 0.84 -1.63 9.08
CA ILE A 80 -0.45 -1.58 8.37
C ILE A 80 -1.30 -2.82 8.69
N LYS A 81 -0.69 -4.01 8.62
CA LYS A 81 -1.39 -5.26 8.93
C LYS A 81 -1.93 -5.29 10.35
N LYS A 82 -1.13 -4.89 11.33
CA LYS A 82 -1.54 -4.84 12.75
C LYS A 82 -2.70 -3.87 12.95
N ALA A 83 -2.62 -2.67 12.37
CA ALA A 83 -3.67 -1.66 12.46
C ALA A 83 -4.98 -2.17 11.87
N PHE A 84 -4.92 -2.80 10.70
CA PHE A 84 -6.09 -3.37 10.04
C PHE A 84 -6.72 -4.51 10.85
N ILE A 85 -5.92 -5.48 11.34
CA ILE A 85 -6.42 -6.58 12.19
C ILE A 85 -7.04 -6.05 13.49
N ALA A 86 -6.51 -4.95 14.03
CA ALA A 86 -7.07 -4.27 15.19
C ALA A 86 -8.39 -3.55 14.90
N GLY A 87 -8.86 -3.54 13.64
CA GLY A 87 -10.13 -2.96 13.23
C GLY A 87 -10.04 -1.47 12.86
N MET A 88 -8.86 -0.96 12.53
CA MET A 88 -8.71 0.42 12.07
C MET A 88 -9.52 0.64 10.77
N PRO A 89 -10.44 1.60 10.72
CA PRO A 89 -11.14 1.98 9.51
C PRO A 89 -10.16 2.30 8.38
N THR A 90 -10.32 1.64 7.24
CA THR A 90 -9.38 1.77 6.13
C THR A 90 -10.14 1.92 4.81
N VAL A 91 -9.78 2.94 4.04
CA VAL A 91 -10.20 3.12 2.65
C VAL A 91 -8.98 2.87 1.76
N ALA A 92 -9.12 1.97 0.81
CA ALA A 92 -8.07 1.66 -0.16
C ALA A 92 -8.65 1.70 -1.57
N GLU A 93 -8.07 2.50 -2.45
CA GLU A 93 -8.50 2.70 -3.82
C GLU A 93 -7.37 2.37 -4.79
N CYS A 94 -7.69 1.71 -5.91
CA CYS A 94 -6.77 1.44 -7.02
C CYS A 94 -5.41 0.90 -6.53
N GLY A 95 -4.33 1.71 -6.60
CA GLY A 95 -3.00 1.34 -6.12
C GLY A 95 -2.96 0.94 -4.65
N GLY A 96 -3.69 1.66 -3.80
CA GLY A 96 -3.81 1.32 -2.37
C GLY A 96 -4.47 -0.05 -2.16
N PHE A 97 -5.48 -0.37 -2.96
CA PHE A 97 -6.10 -1.69 -2.93
C PHE A 97 -5.13 -2.78 -3.41
N MET A 98 -4.35 -2.52 -4.47
CA MET A 98 -3.30 -3.44 -4.94
C MET A 98 -2.24 -3.71 -3.86
N TYR A 99 -1.84 -2.68 -3.13
CA TYR A 99 -0.84 -2.78 -2.06
C TYR A 99 -1.25 -3.70 -0.90
N LEU A 100 -2.55 -3.81 -0.63
CA LEU A 100 -3.08 -4.71 0.39
C LEU A 100 -3.13 -6.18 -0.05
N HIS A 101 -2.84 -6.50 -1.31
CA HIS A 101 -2.81 -7.88 -1.81
C HIS A 101 -1.48 -8.58 -1.53
N THR A 102 -1.51 -9.91 -1.57
CA THR A 102 -0.34 -10.75 -1.29
C THR A 102 0.74 -10.61 -2.36
N TYR A 103 0.35 -10.38 -3.61
CA TYR A 103 1.29 -10.19 -4.73
C TYR A 103 0.62 -9.43 -5.89
N ILE A 104 1.44 -8.76 -6.69
CA ILE A 104 1.05 -8.12 -7.95
C ILE A 104 1.87 -8.79 -9.05
N ARG A 105 1.21 -9.20 -10.15
CA ARG A 105 1.86 -9.75 -11.33
C ARG A 105 1.72 -8.77 -12.50
N ASN A 106 2.84 -8.45 -13.14
CA ASN A 106 2.85 -7.73 -14.40
C ASN A 106 2.57 -8.68 -15.55
N ILE A 107 1.53 -8.44 -16.33
CA ILE A 107 1.13 -9.31 -17.47
C ILE A 107 2.15 -9.25 -18.62
N CYS A 108 3.00 -8.22 -18.64
CA CYS A 108 4.02 -8.06 -19.71
C CYS A 108 5.16 -9.08 -19.64
N ASP A 109 5.35 -9.74 -18.51
CA ASP A 109 6.45 -10.70 -18.33
C ASP A 109 6.13 -12.10 -18.89
N ASP A 110 4.86 -12.37 -19.28
CA ASP A 110 4.44 -13.68 -19.80
C ASP A 110 4.81 -13.93 -21.26
N ASN A 111 5.35 -12.93 -21.99
CA ASN A 111 5.70 -13.10 -23.41
C ASN A 111 7.13 -13.53 -23.68
N ASP A 112 8.02 -13.49 -22.70
CA ASP A 112 9.42 -13.89 -22.88
C ASP A 112 9.66 -15.38 -22.70
N GLU A 113 8.74 -16.13 -22.09
CA GLU A 113 8.90 -17.58 -21.92
C GLU A 113 8.54 -18.43 -23.15
N LYS A 114 7.89 -17.85 -24.17
CA LYS A 114 7.46 -18.63 -25.36
C LYS A 114 8.45 -18.70 -26.51
N ASN A 115 9.55 -17.95 -26.45
CA ASN A 115 10.53 -17.91 -27.56
C ASN A 115 11.83 -18.68 -27.30
N ASN A 116 11.97 -19.43 -26.21
CA ASN A 116 13.17 -20.23 -25.92
C ASN A 116 12.90 -21.72 -25.74
N ALA A 117 12.04 -22.29 -26.57
CA ALA A 117 11.85 -23.73 -26.63
C ALA A 117 12.65 -24.37 -27.81
N ASP A 118 13.90 -23.99 -28.03
CA ASP A 118 14.84 -24.76 -28.83
C ASP A 118 16.27 -24.30 -28.58
N THR A 119 16.87 -24.74 -27.51
CA THR A 119 18.30 -25.09 -27.44
C THR A 119 18.58 -25.83 -26.12
N ARG A 120 18.78 -27.12 -26.24
CA ARG A 120 19.27 -27.99 -25.16
C ARG A 120 20.69 -27.55 -24.80
N ASN A 121 20.96 -27.29 -23.55
CA ASN A 121 21.98 -27.94 -22.70
C ASN A 121 22.38 -27.04 -21.53
N ASN A 122 22.04 -27.55 -20.38
CA ASN A 122 22.89 -27.72 -19.20
C ASN A 122 23.57 -26.45 -18.60
N THR A 123 23.32 -26.36 -17.33
CA THR A 123 24.03 -25.76 -16.20
C THR A 123 23.45 -24.44 -15.66
N ASP A 124 23.14 -24.63 -14.40
CA ASP A 124 23.14 -23.66 -13.30
C ASP A 124 21.90 -22.80 -13.04
N LYS A 125 21.25 -23.29 -12.01
CA LYS A 125 20.43 -22.56 -11.06
C LYS A 125 21.10 -21.22 -10.72
N GLN A 126 20.45 -20.16 -11.01
CA GLN A 126 20.39 -18.91 -10.24
C GLN A 126 19.89 -17.81 -11.14
N ASN A 127 18.63 -17.44 -10.96
CA ASN A 127 18.13 -16.08 -10.86
C ASN A 127 16.64 -16.02 -11.22
N ASP A 128 15.83 -16.65 -10.39
CA ASP A 128 14.41 -16.29 -10.27
C ASP A 128 14.34 -15.01 -9.42
N VAL A 129 14.66 -13.89 -10.00
CA VAL A 129 14.56 -12.58 -9.33
C VAL A 129 13.81 -11.62 -10.23
N ASN A 130 12.55 -11.92 -10.51
CA ASN A 130 11.62 -10.91 -11.03
C ASN A 130 10.16 -11.31 -10.77
N LYS A 131 9.89 -11.82 -9.58
CA LYS A 131 8.52 -11.81 -9.05
C LYS A 131 8.44 -10.62 -8.12
N SER A 132 7.81 -9.54 -8.57
CA SER A 132 7.41 -8.44 -7.71
C SER A 132 6.44 -8.98 -6.66
N GLN A 133 6.96 -9.47 -5.54
CA GLN A 133 6.16 -9.90 -4.42
C GLN A 133 5.95 -8.69 -3.51
N LEU A 134 4.78 -8.10 -3.57
CA LEU A 134 4.29 -7.35 -2.42
C LEU A 134 3.96 -8.37 -1.33
N VAL A 135 4.85 -8.51 -0.36
CA VAL A 135 4.61 -9.36 0.81
C VAL A 135 3.69 -8.59 1.76
N GLY A 136 2.50 -8.34 1.31
CA GLY A 136 1.43 -7.79 2.14
C GLY A 136 0.55 -8.94 2.59
N GLY A 137 0.83 -9.47 3.74
CA GLY A 137 -0.10 -10.25 4.54
C GLY A 137 -0.73 -11.50 3.94
N THR A 138 -0.80 -12.48 4.70
CA THR A 138 -1.70 -13.64 4.64
C THR A 138 -3.07 -13.23 4.12
N GLY A 139 -3.56 -14.00 3.14
CA GLY A 139 -4.83 -13.82 2.50
C GLY A 139 -5.94 -13.29 3.42
N TRP A 140 -6.55 -12.20 2.99
CA TRP A 140 -7.55 -11.44 3.73
C TRP A 140 -8.97 -11.98 3.50
N TRP A 141 -9.11 -13.11 2.74
CA TRP A 141 -10.41 -13.72 2.40
C TRP A 141 -10.35 -15.23 2.57
#